data_c4a351f46dbc810642fc796e6391ee21
#
_entry.id   c4a351f46dbc810642fc796e6391ee21
#
_cell.length_a   1.000
_cell.length_b   1.000
_cell.length_c   1.000
_cell.angle_alpha   90.00
_cell.angle_beta   90.00
_cell.angle_gamma   90.00
#
_symmetry.space_group_name_H-M   'P 1'
#
loop_
_entity.id
_entity.type
_entity.pdbx_description
1 polymer ?
#
loop_
_entity_poly.entity_id
_entity_poly.type
_entity_poly.pdbx_seq_one_letter_code
_entity_poly.pdbx_strand_id
1 'polypeptide(L)'
;IIDKAMVEYVVDALKALNIDEIITVVGYKREILENILLNKTKFAYQEEQLGTAHAVLMTEKYLLNYDGLTLIAIGDMPLITPSTYAKLIAHHAQTRADFTVLTTLHPNPFGYGRIVRSPNGDIERIVEEKDCTEEQRLIHEINSSVYLVDNQKLFSAIHEIKNNNVQKEYYLTDIISIFKRRGYKISGYQADDFQELNGANDKLQLAQMEAC
;
A
#
# COMPACT_ATOMS: atom_id res chain seq x y z
N ILE A 1 13.23 9.21 -12.37
CA ILE A 1 14.11 8.53 -11.43
C ILE A 1 15.58 8.91 -11.71
N ILE A 2 15.79 9.80 -12.67
CA ILE A 2 17.12 10.20 -13.09
C ILE A 2 17.80 11.14 -12.09
N ASP A 3 17.05 11.97 -11.39
CA ASP A 3 17.56 13.07 -10.56
C ASP A 3 17.10 13.08 -9.10
N LYS A 4 16.21 12.14 -8.71
CA LYS A 4 15.66 12.03 -7.35
C LYS A 4 15.57 10.57 -6.91
N ALA A 5 15.56 10.32 -5.59
CA ALA A 5 15.24 9.01 -5.05
C ALA A 5 13.76 8.66 -5.32
N MET A 6 13.45 7.37 -5.52
CA MET A 6 12.07 6.90 -5.79
C MET A 6 11.06 7.42 -4.77
N VAL A 7 11.41 7.38 -3.49
CA VAL A 7 10.55 7.85 -2.41
C VAL A 7 10.23 9.35 -2.51
N GLU A 8 11.10 10.17 -3.12
CA GLU A 8 10.83 11.60 -3.31
C GLU A 8 9.71 11.82 -4.32
N TYR A 9 9.65 11.00 -5.41
CA TYR A 9 8.54 11.06 -6.37
C TYR A 9 7.21 10.72 -5.69
N VAL A 10 7.20 9.68 -4.84
CA VAL A 10 6.01 9.31 -4.09
C VAL A 10 5.57 10.44 -3.17
N VAL A 11 6.50 11.02 -2.40
CA VAL A 11 6.20 12.13 -1.47
C VAL A 11 5.73 13.37 -2.24
N ASP A 12 6.36 13.69 -3.39
CA ASP A 12 5.96 14.83 -4.20
C ASP A 12 4.55 14.62 -4.80
N ALA A 13 4.22 13.40 -5.26
CA ALA A 13 2.87 13.06 -5.73
C ALA A 13 1.82 13.20 -4.62
N LEU A 14 2.13 12.75 -3.40
CA LEU A 14 1.25 12.88 -2.24
C LEU A 14 1.08 14.34 -1.81
N LYS A 15 2.13 15.15 -1.86
CA LYS A 15 2.06 16.60 -1.54
C LYS A 15 1.22 17.41 -2.53
N ALA A 16 1.04 16.92 -3.75
CA ALA A 16 0.13 17.52 -4.72
C ALA A 16 -1.36 17.34 -4.36
N LEU A 17 -1.66 16.48 -3.39
CA LEU A 17 -2.99 16.30 -2.82
C LEU A 17 -3.14 17.14 -1.56
N ASN A 18 -4.38 17.43 -1.16
CA ASN A 18 -4.67 18.08 0.12
C ASN A 18 -4.55 17.07 1.27
N ILE A 19 -3.32 16.70 1.61
CA ILE A 19 -3.01 15.77 2.72
C ILE A 19 -2.49 16.59 3.89
N ASP A 20 -3.08 16.39 5.07
CA ASP A 20 -2.72 17.14 6.29
C ASP A 20 -1.30 16.83 6.75
N GLU A 21 -0.90 15.56 6.68
CA GLU A 21 0.41 15.13 7.16
C GLU A 21 0.91 13.88 6.42
N ILE A 22 2.22 13.83 6.17
CA ILE A 22 2.91 12.64 5.64
C ILE A 22 3.86 12.12 6.70
N ILE A 23 3.73 10.83 7.03
CA ILE A 23 4.61 10.12 7.95
C ILE A 23 5.34 9.03 7.17
N THR A 24 6.66 9.13 7.09
CA THR A 24 7.49 8.12 6.44
C THR A 24 7.99 7.12 7.48
N VAL A 25 7.64 5.84 7.28
CA VAL A 25 8.18 4.75 8.11
C VAL A 25 9.56 4.36 7.57
N VAL A 26 10.57 4.44 8.43
CA VAL A 26 11.96 4.14 8.08
C VAL A 26 12.54 3.06 9.00
N GLY A 27 13.43 2.25 8.46
CA GLY A 27 14.08 1.15 9.18
C GLY A 27 15.57 1.07 8.84
N TYR A 28 15.99 0.01 8.17
CA TYR A 28 17.40 -0.20 7.81
C TYR A 28 17.97 0.98 6.99
N LYS A 29 19.15 1.48 7.39
CA LYS A 29 19.81 2.65 6.77
C LYS A 29 18.93 3.91 6.73
N ARG A 30 18.13 4.12 7.77
CA ARG A 30 17.18 5.23 7.90
C ARG A 30 17.81 6.61 7.65
N GLU A 31 19.06 6.80 8.03
CA GLU A 31 19.77 8.08 7.91
C GLU A 31 19.79 8.60 6.46
N ILE A 32 19.81 7.69 5.48
CA ILE A 32 19.77 8.06 4.05
C ILE A 32 18.41 8.69 3.71
N LEU A 33 17.31 8.03 4.11
CA LEU A 33 15.96 8.52 3.86
C LEU A 33 15.64 9.79 4.67
N GLU A 34 16.09 9.86 5.92
CA GLU A 34 15.96 11.05 6.75
C GLU A 34 16.62 12.27 6.12
N ASN A 35 17.83 12.11 5.55
CA ASN A 35 18.50 13.19 4.83
C ASN A 35 17.76 13.60 3.55
N ILE A 36 17.28 12.64 2.76
CA ILE A 36 16.56 12.88 1.50
C ILE A 36 15.22 13.58 1.76
N LEU A 37 14.51 13.18 2.81
CA LEU A 37 13.16 13.66 3.13
C LEU A 37 13.14 14.70 4.26
N LEU A 38 14.30 15.24 4.62
CA LEU A 38 14.41 16.26 5.66
C LEU A 38 13.45 17.42 5.41
N ASN A 39 12.65 17.77 6.41
CA ASN A 39 11.60 18.79 6.35
C ASN A 39 10.47 18.51 5.33
N LYS A 40 10.42 17.33 4.71
CA LYS A 40 9.36 16.95 3.79
C LYS A 40 8.27 16.14 4.47
N THR A 41 8.64 15.29 5.43
CA THR A 41 7.72 14.37 6.15
C THR A 41 8.12 14.26 7.62
N LYS A 42 7.21 13.74 8.47
CA LYS A 42 7.59 13.20 9.79
C LYS A 42 8.12 11.78 9.61
N PHE A 43 8.84 11.28 10.62
CA PHE A 43 9.40 9.93 10.59
C PHE A 43 8.82 9.08 11.72
N ALA A 44 8.50 7.83 11.39
CA ALA A 44 8.26 6.74 12.32
C ALA A 44 9.34 5.66 12.12
N TYR A 45 9.75 5.00 13.19
CA TYR A 45 10.91 4.10 13.18
C TYR A 45 10.47 2.66 13.34
N GLN A 46 10.82 1.82 12.37
CA GLN A 46 10.64 0.38 12.42
C GLN A 46 12.01 -0.27 12.66
N GLU A 47 12.37 -0.48 13.92
CA GLU A 47 13.68 -1.03 14.30
C GLU A 47 13.83 -2.50 13.85
N GLU A 48 12.78 -3.30 13.99
CA GLU A 48 12.71 -4.68 13.49
C GLU A 48 11.74 -4.77 12.32
N GLN A 49 12.19 -5.28 11.19
CA GLN A 49 11.38 -5.40 9.96
C GLN A 49 10.48 -6.64 10.02
N LEU A 50 9.39 -6.55 10.79
CA LEU A 50 8.47 -7.65 11.03
C LEU A 50 7.28 -7.70 10.05
N GLY A 51 7.32 -6.93 8.97
CA GLY A 51 6.30 -6.91 7.92
C GLY A 51 5.56 -5.57 7.79
N THR A 52 4.65 -5.51 6.82
CA THR A 52 3.97 -4.27 6.41
C THR A 52 2.97 -3.76 7.43
N ALA A 53 2.23 -4.64 8.12
CA ALA A 53 1.36 -4.21 9.21
C ALA A 53 2.15 -3.64 10.39
N HIS A 54 3.31 -4.24 10.71
CA HIS A 54 4.20 -3.72 11.75
C HIS A 54 4.75 -2.34 11.38
N ALA A 55 5.06 -2.09 10.10
CA ALA A 55 5.47 -0.76 9.65
C ALA A 55 4.36 0.28 9.89
N VAL A 56 3.12 -0.03 9.51
CA VAL A 56 1.97 0.86 9.74
C VAL A 56 1.74 1.08 11.24
N LEU A 57 1.89 0.06 12.06
CA LEU A 57 1.75 0.16 13.52
C LEU A 57 2.72 1.18 14.15
N MET A 58 3.90 1.38 13.57
CA MET A 58 4.85 2.41 14.05
C MET A 58 4.31 3.84 13.94
N THR A 59 3.29 4.05 13.10
CA THR A 59 2.62 5.36 12.95
C THR A 59 1.51 5.60 13.96
N GLU A 60 1.08 4.58 14.72
CA GLU A 60 -0.07 4.64 15.64
C GLU A 60 0.02 5.81 16.61
N LYS A 61 1.18 6.04 17.21
CA LYS A 61 1.41 7.15 18.15
C LYS A 61 1.11 8.55 17.58
N TYR A 62 1.13 8.68 16.26
CA TYR A 62 0.82 9.94 15.58
C TYR A 62 -0.65 10.00 15.13
N LEU A 63 -1.23 8.86 14.79
CA LEU A 63 -2.50 8.78 14.07
C LEU A 63 -3.68 8.23 14.92
N LEU A 64 -3.43 7.60 16.08
CA LEU A 64 -4.47 6.90 16.87
C LEU A 64 -5.70 7.79 17.15
N ASN A 65 -5.49 9.07 17.40
CA ASN A 65 -6.57 10.02 17.72
C ASN A 65 -7.02 10.85 16.50
N TYR A 66 -6.52 10.53 15.31
CA TYR A 66 -6.92 11.24 14.10
C TYR A 66 -8.25 10.69 13.59
N ASP A 67 -9.21 11.59 13.36
CA ASP A 67 -10.51 11.25 12.77
C ASP A 67 -10.49 11.60 11.28
N GLY A 68 -10.39 10.57 10.44
CA GLY A 68 -10.29 10.74 9.00
C GLY A 68 -9.79 9.50 8.29
N LEU A 69 -9.16 9.71 7.15
CA LEU A 69 -8.65 8.65 6.30
C LEU A 69 -7.12 8.61 6.33
N THR A 70 -6.57 7.40 6.31
CA THR A 70 -5.15 7.16 6.14
C THR A 70 -4.89 6.59 4.75
N LEU A 71 -4.11 7.30 3.94
CA LEU A 71 -3.56 6.81 2.68
C LEU A 71 -2.21 6.15 2.97
N ILE A 72 -2.12 4.84 2.73
CA ILE A 72 -0.89 4.06 2.86
C ILE A 72 -0.30 3.89 1.46
N ALA A 73 0.95 4.30 1.28
CA ALA A 73 1.68 4.17 0.04
C ALA A 73 3.08 3.58 0.30
N ILE A 74 3.68 2.94 -0.69
CA ILE A 74 5.02 2.37 -0.62
C ILE A 74 6.01 3.22 -1.41
N GLY A 75 7.26 3.29 -0.93
CA GLY A 75 8.26 4.21 -1.46
C GLY A 75 8.95 3.76 -2.77
N ASP A 76 8.63 2.58 -3.27
CA ASP A 76 9.22 1.95 -4.44
C ASP A 76 8.28 1.94 -5.69
N MET A 77 7.14 2.63 -5.61
CA MET A 77 6.22 2.86 -6.74
C MET A 77 6.18 4.34 -7.15
N PRO A 78 7.26 4.88 -7.74
CA PRO A 78 7.41 6.31 -8.02
C PRO A 78 6.54 6.80 -9.19
N LEU A 79 5.96 5.91 -9.98
CA LEU A 79 5.20 6.25 -11.19
C LEU A 79 3.72 6.53 -10.92
N ILE A 80 3.22 6.27 -9.70
CA ILE A 80 1.82 6.56 -9.36
C ILE A 80 1.61 8.08 -9.37
N THR A 81 0.72 8.53 -10.24
CA THR A 81 0.45 9.95 -10.43
C THR A 81 -0.48 10.53 -9.34
N PRO A 82 -0.42 11.85 -9.09
CA PRO A 82 -1.41 12.52 -8.24
C PRO A 82 -2.85 12.29 -8.71
N SER A 83 -3.06 12.17 -10.03
CA SER A 83 -4.39 11.87 -10.61
C SER A 83 -4.91 10.51 -10.18
N THR A 84 -4.07 9.49 -10.15
CA THR A 84 -4.45 8.12 -9.73
C THR A 84 -4.78 8.08 -8.25
N TYR A 85 -3.99 8.74 -7.40
CA TYR A 85 -4.33 8.89 -5.99
C TYR A 85 -5.65 9.66 -5.78
N ALA A 86 -5.88 10.74 -6.53
CA ALA A 86 -7.14 11.50 -6.45
C ALA A 86 -8.36 10.65 -6.87
N LYS A 87 -8.21 9.83 -7.91
CA LYS A 87 -9.26 8.89 -8.35
C LYS A 87 -9.53 7.80 -7.29
N LEU A 88 -8.49 7.27 -6.64
CA LEU A 88 -8.62 6.34 -5.51
C LEU A 88 -9.45 6.96 -4.37
N ILE A 89 -9.13 8.21 -3.99
CA ILE A 89 -9.84 8.94 -2.94
C ILE A 89 -11.31 9.17 -3.34
N ALA A 90 -11.56 9.59 -4.58
CA ALA A 90 -12.91 9.80 -5.09
C ALA A 90 -13.73 8.49 -5.11
N HIS A 91 -13.12 7.38 -5.56
CA HIS A 91 -13.74 6.06 -5.55
C HIS A 91 -14.09 5.59 -4.13
N HIS A 92 -13.20 5.77 -3.18
CA HIS A 92 -13.43 5.45 -1.77
C HIS A 92 -14.65 6.19 -1.22
N ALA A 93 -14.73 7.51 -1.48
CA ALA A 93 -15.86 8.33 -1.06
C ALA A 93 -17.18 7.91 -1.74
N GLN A 94 -17.17 7.67 -3.05
CA GLN A 94 -18.34 7.23 -3.82
C GLN A 94 -18.88 5.90 -3.33
N THR A 95 -17.99 4.95 -3.06
CA THR A 95 -18.38 3.62 -2.59
C THR A 95 -18.72 3.62 -1.10
N ARG A 96 -18.39 4.66 -0.36
CA ARG A 96 -18.48 4.70 1.11
C ARG A 96 -17.81 3.48 1.74
N ALA A 97 -16.65 3.13 1.22
CA ALA A 97 -15.86 2.02 1.73
C ALA A 97 -15.16 2.41 3.02
N ASP A 98 -14.85 1.42 3.85
CA ASP A 98 -14.01 1.57 5.04
C ASP A 98 -12.55 1.28 4.72
N PHE A 99 -12.33 0.50 3.63
CA PHE A 99 -11.03 0.15 3.10
C PHE A 99 -11.11 0.08 1.57
N THR A 100 -10.19 0.73 0.88
CA THR A 100 -10.07 0.62 -0.59
C THR A 100 -8.63 0.28 -0.95
N VAL A 101 -8.44 -0.75 -1.75
CA VAL A 101 -7.14 -1.11 -2.31
C VAL A 101 -7.02 -0.59 -3.73
N LEU A 102 -5.86 -0.02 -4.07
CA LEU A 102 -5.49 0.29 -5.44
C LEU A 102 -5.02 -1.00 -6.12
N THR A 103 -5.66 -1.40 -7.21
CA THR A 103 -5.36 -2.62 -7.98
C THR A 103 -5.08 -2.29 -9.43
N THR A 104 -4.58 -3.24 -10.19
CA THR A 104 -4.55 -3.20 -11.65
C THR A 104 -4.50 -4.62 -12.23
N LEU A 105 -4.87 -4.76 -13.51
CA LEU A 105 -4.62 -5.99 -14.27
C LEU A 105 -3.20 -5.93 -14.85
N HIS A 106 -2.28 -6.70 -14.26
CA HIS A 106 -0.90 -6.70 -14.68
C HIS A 106 -0.59 -7.85 -15.64
N PRO A 107 0.06 -7.60 -16.80
CA PRO A 107 0.37 -8.66 -17.78
C PRO A 107 1.31 -9.73 -17.21
N ASN A 108 2.22 -9.35 -16.33
CA ASN A 108 3.09 -10.28 -15.59
C ASN A 108 2.93 -10.04 -14.08
N PRO A 109 2.01 -10.76 -13.40
CA PRO A 109 1.71 -10.52 -11.99
C PRO A 109 2.76 -11.09 -11.02
N PHE A 110 3.83 -11.73 -11.51
CA PHE A 110 4.86 -12.34 -10.68
C PHE A 110 5.48 -11.34 -9.67
N GLY A 111 5.58 -11.76 -8.43
CA GLY A 111 6.14 -10.96 -7.33
C GLY A 111 5.13 -10.07 -6.59
N TYR A 112 3.92 -9.89 -7.13
CA TYR A 112 2.88 -9.08 -6.48
C TYR A 112 1.90 -9.96 -5.70
N GLY A 113 1.22 -9.38 -4.71
CA GLY A 113 0.03 -9.98 -4.10
C GLY A 113 -1.13 -10.08 -5.10
N ARG A 114 -1.97 -11.08 -4.97
CA ARG A 114 -3.15 -11.31 -5.85
C ARG A 114 -4.42 -10.90 -5.16
N ILE A 115 -5.31 -10.22 -5.91
CA ILE A 115 -6.65 -9.91 -5.45
C ILE A 115 -7.55 -11.11 -5.72
N VAL A 116 -7.98 -11.77 -4.67
CA VAL A 116 -8.93 -12.88 -4.76
C VAL A 116 -10.33 -12.31 -4.61
N ARG A 117 -11.19 -12.54 -5.62
CA ARG A 117 -12.58 -12.07 -5.62
C ARG A 117 -13.56 -13.24 -5.46
N SER A 118 -14.68 -12.95 -4.80
CA SER A 118 -15.84 -13.84 -4.77
C SER A 118 -16.53 -13.91 -6.13
N PRO A 119 -17.44 -14.86 -6.36
CA PRO A 119 -18.27 -14.92 -7.58
C PRO A 119 -19.09 -13.65 -7.83
N ASN A 120 -19.39 -12.88 -6.78
CA ASN A 120 -20.13 -11.61 -6.88
C ASN A 120 -19.21 -10.42 -7.21
N GLY A 121 -17.89 -10.63 -7.34
CA GLY A 121 -16.90 -9.59 -7.64
C GLY A 121 -16.33 -8.88 -6.41
N ASP A 122 -16.78 -9.18 -5.20
CA ASP A 122 -16.25 -8.59 -3.97
C ASP A 122 -14.84 -9.09 -3.68
N ILE A 123 -13.98 -8.25 -3.12
CA ILE A 123 -12.67 -8.66 -2.66
C ILE A 123 -12.83 -9.58 -1.45
N GLU A 124 -12.35 -10.81 -1.57
CA GLU A 124 -12.36 -11.77 -0.47
C GLU A 124 -11.11 -11.67 0.39
N ARG A 125 -9.97 -11.60 -0.25
CA ARG A 125 -8.64 -11.52 0.39
C ARG A 125 -7.60 -11.07 -0.62
N ILE A 126 -6.46 -10.69 -0.09
CA ILE A 126 -5.22 -10.47 -0.84
C ILE A 126 -4.25 -11.58 -0.42
N VAL A 127 -3.65 -12.26 -1.38
CA VAL A 127 -2.70 -13.35 -1.12
C VAL A 127 -1.34 -12.95 -1.66
N GLU A 128 -0.34 -12.89 -0.79
CA GLU A 128 1.02 -12.56 -1.19
C GLU A 128 1.62 -13.65 -2.10
N GLU A 129 2.52 -13.27 -3.01
CA GLU A 129 3.11 -14.18 -4.03
C GLU A 129 3.60 -15.50 -3.42
N LYS A 130 4.27 -15.45 -2.26
CA LYS A 130 4.88 -16.65 -1.64
C LYS A 130 3.85 -17.59 -1.00
N ASP A 131 2.65 -17.08 -0.71
CA ASP A 131 1.54 -17.84 -0.12
C ASP A 131 0.50 -18.26 -1.17
N CYS A 132 0.68 -17.88 -2.45
CA CYS A 132 -0.23 -18.23 -3.54
C CYS A 132 -0.22 -19.73 -3.86
N THR A 133 -1.42 -20.31 -4.04
CA THR A 133 -1.59 -21.58 -4.75
C THR A 133 -1.30 -21.43 -6.25
N GLU A 134 -1.13 -22.55 -6.98
CA GLU A 134 -0.93 -22.52 -8.43
C GLU A 134 -2.10 -21.81 -9.16
N GLU A 135 -3.33 -22.02 -8.72
CA GLU A 135 -4.51 -21.36 -9.27
C GLU A 135 -4.50 -19.84 -9.01
N GLN A 136 -4.12 -19.43 -7.80
CA GLN A 136 -4.03 -18.02 -7.43
C GLN A 136 -2.93 -17.27 -8.21
N ARG A 137 -1.85 -17.95 -8.58
CA ARG A 137 -0.79 -17.37 -9.42
C ARG A 137 -1.26 -16.97 -10.81
N LEU A 138 -2.35 -17.58 -11.31
CA LEU A 138 -2.96 -17.24 -12.59
C LEU A 138 -3.82 -15.97 -12.55
N ILE A 139 -4.08 -15.43 -11.36
CA ILE A 139 -4.82 -14.18 -11.21
C ILE A 139 -3.94 -13.01 -11.67
N HIS A 140 -4.44 -12.22 -12.61
CA HIS A 140 -3.76 -11.05 -13.14
C HIS A 140 -4.04 -9.76 -12.36
N GLU A 141 -5.09 -9.71 -11.53
CA GLU A 141 -5.36 -8.57 -10.69
C GLU A 141 -4.41 -8.56 -9.49
N ILE A 142 -3.56 -7.52 -9.43
CA ILE A 142 -2.53 -7.40 -8.41
C ILE A 142 -2.88 -6.36 -7.34
N ASN A 143 -2.31 -6.57 -6.17
CA ASN A 143 -2.25 -5.62 -5.08
C ASN A 143 -1.06 -4.69 -5.28
N SER A 144 -1.30 -3.38 -5.33
CA SER A 144 -0.23 -2.38 -5.40
C SER A 144 0.40 -2.04 -4.05
N SER A 145 -0.14 -2.58 -2.95
CA SER A 145 0.21 -2.17 -1.57
C SER A 145 -0.09 -0.68 -1.26
N VAL A 146 -0.98 -0.07 -2.06
CA VAL A 146 -1.53 1.26 -1.80
C VAL A 146 -2.97 1.12 -1.34
N TYR A 147 -3.29 1.72 -0.21
CA TYR A 147 -4.58 1.59 0.44
C TYR A 147 -5.09 2.93 0.94
N LEU A 148 -6.40 3.12 0.90
CA LEU A 148 -7.10 4.19 1.60
C LEU A 148 -8.05 3.57 2.62
N VAL A 149 -7.93 3.95 3.89
CA VAL A 149 -8.61 3.27 4.99
C VAL A 149 -9.09 4.27 6.04
N ASP A 150 -10.25 4.01 6.63
CA ASP A 150 -10.72 4.70 7.83
C ASP A 150 -9.71 4.49 8.96
N ASN A 151 -9.18 5.59 9.47
CA ASN A 151 -8.07 5.58 10.42
C ASN A 151 -8.43 4.89 11.74
N GLN A 152 -9.62 5.14 12.28
CA GLN A 152 -10.06 4.55 13.55
C GLN A 152 -10.25 3.03 13.41
N LYS A 153 -10.80 2.60 12.27
CA LYS A 153 -11.00 1.18 11.98
C LYS A 153 -9.67 0.46 11.76
N LEU A 154 -8.72 1.12 11.08
CA LEU A 154 -7.35 0.61 10.87
C LEU A 154 -6.71 0.26 12.21
N PHE A 155 -6.55 1.25 13.09
CA PHE A 155 -5.85 1.03 14.36
C PHE A 155 -6.63 0.15 15.35
N SER A 156 -7.95 0.11 15.27
CA SER A 156 -8.73 -0.86 16.04
C SER A 156 -8.53 -2.32 15.63
N ALA A 157 -8.11 -2.56 14.39
CA ALA A 157 -8.01 -3.89 13.79
C ALA A 157 -6.57 -4.40 13.64
N ILE A 158 -5.61 -3.52 13.44
CA ILE A 158 -4.23 -3.88 13.06
C ILE A 158 -3.56 -4.81 14.08
N HIS A 159 -3.89 -4.68 15.36
CA HIS A 159 -3.36 -5.53 16.44
C HIS A 159 -3.84 -7.00 16.40
N GLU A 160 -4.89 -7.31 15.61
CA GLU A 160 -5.37 -8.67 15.42
C GLU A 160 -4.60 -9.44 14.34
N ILE A 161 -3.81 -8.75 13.53
CA ILE A 161 -3.01 -9.38 12.46
C ILE A 161 -2.01 -10.36 13.08
N LYS A 162 -1.90 -11.53 12.46
CA LYS A 162 -0.97 -12.60 12.87
C LYS A 162 0.11 -12.79 11.82
N ASN A 163 1.19 -13.45 12.18
CA ASN A 163 2.32 -13.77 11.28
C ASN A 163 2.33 -15.25 10.85
N ASN A 164 1.13 -15.84 10.70
CA ASN A 164 0.96 -17.25 10.31
C ASN A 164 1.02 -17.42 8.78
N ASN A 165 2.14 -17.02 8.17
CA ASN A 165 2.40 -17.10 6.74
C ASN A 165 3.82 -17.63 6.49
N VAL A 166 4.18 -17.83 5.21
CA VAL A 166 5.49 -18.40 4.81
C VAL A 166 6.65 -17.55 5.32
N GLN A 167 6.53 -16.23 5.30
CA GLN A 167 7.60 -15.30 5.71
C GLN A 167 7.68 -15.06 7.22
N LYS A 168 6.66 -15.48 8.00
CA LYS A 168 6.52 -15.16 9.42
C LYS A 168 6.45 -13.66 9.72
N GLU A 169 5.85 -12.90 8.80
CA GLU A 169 5.70 -11.46 8.86
C GLU A 169 4.24 -11.06 9.12
N TYR A 170 4.04 -9.88 9.69
CA TYR A 170 2.70 -9.29 9.88
C TYR A 170 2.30 -8.59 8.57
N TYR A 171 1.52 -9.27 7.73
CA TYR A 171 1.06 -8.72 6.47
C TYR A 171 -0.13 -7.79 6.67
N LEU A 172 -0.02 -6.56 6.16
CA LEU A 172 -1.15 -5.61 6.21
C LEU A 172 -2.36 -6.12 5.42
N THR A 173 -2.14 -6.92 4.40
CA THR A 173 -3.18 -7.54 3.57
C THR A 173 -4.14 -8.45 4.36
N ASP A 174 -3.71 -9.00 5.49
CA ASP A 174 -4.57 -9.81 6.37
C ASP A 174 -5.68 -8.99 7.05
N ILE A 175 -5.56 -7.67 7.07
CA ILE A 175 -6.60 -6.77 7.61
C ILE A 175 -7.94 -6.94 6.88
N ILE A 176 -7.91 -7.32 5.60
CA ILE A 176 -9.11 -7.59 4.79
C ILE A 176 -10.02 -8.60 5.48
N SER A 177 -9.45 -9.70 5.97
CA SER A 177 -10.20 -10.75 6.67
C SER A 177 -10.83 -10.24 7.97
N ILE A 178 -10.12 -9.37 8.69
CA ILE A 178 -10.59 -8.76 9.93
C ILE A 178 -11.73 -7.79 9.64
N PHE A 179 -11.57 -6.93 8.63
CA PHE A 179 -12.58 -5.96 8.20
C PHE A 179 -13.88 -6.66 7.76
N LYS A 180 -13.76 -7.72 6.95
CA LYS A 180 -14.91 -8.53 6.54
C LYS A 180 -15.65 -9.13 7.74
N ARG A 181 -14.93 -9.73 8.69
CA ARG A 181 -15.53 -10.31 9.91
C ARG A 181 -16.26 -9.26 10.75
N ARG A 182 -15.80 -8.02 10.72
CA ARG A 182 -16.43 -6.88 11.42
C ARG A 182 -17.56 -6.22 10.62
N GLY A 183 -17.86 -6.70 9.40
CA GLY A 183 -18.90 -6.14 8.53
C GLY A 183 -18.52 -4.80 7.89
N TYR A 184 -17.23 -4.47 7.85
CA TYR A 184 -16.75 -3.25 7.20
C TYR A 184 -16.71 -3.42 5.68
N LYS A 185 -16.97 -2.33 4.97
CA LYS A 185 -17.05 -2.32 3.52
C LYS A 185 -15.66 -2.20 2.89
N ILE A 186 -15.34 -3.16 2.04
CA ILE A 186 -14.08 -3.22 1.29
C ILE A 186 -14.37 -2.92 -0.17
N SER A 187 -13.54 -2.11 -0.82
CA SER A 187 -13.61 -1.80 -2.24
C SER A 187 -12.23 -1.95 -2.88
N GLY A 188 -12.22 -2.12 -4.20
CA GLY A 188 -11.02 -2.06 -5.03
C GLY A 188 -11.19 -0.99 -6.09
N TYR A 189 -10.19 -0.12 -6.23
CA TYR A 189 -10.09 0.79 -7.36
C TYR A 189 -9.01 0.28 -8.32
N GLN A 190 -9.41 -0.08 -9.52
CA GLN A 190 -8.49 -0.55 -10.56
C GLN A 190 -7.93 0.65 -11.33
N ALA A 191 -6.60 0.84 -11.27
CA ALA A 191 -5.93 1.87 -12.05
C ALA A 191 -6.05 1.58 -13.56
N ASP A 192 -6.15 2.66 -14.34
CA ASP A 192 -6.30 2.59 -15.80
C ASP A 192 -5.02 2.11 -16.49
N ASP A 193 -3.86 2.51 -15.95
CA ASP A 193 -2.54 2.16 -16.49
C ASP A 193 -1.75 1.33 -15.46
N PHE A 194 -1.48 0.08 -15.82
CA PHE A 194 -0.69 -0.83 -14.97
C PHE A 194 0.77 -0.37 -14.80
N GLN A 195 1.29 0.43 -15.71
CA GLN A 195 2.67 0.91 -15.65
C GLN A 195 2.91 1.81 -14.44
N GLU A 196 1.89 2.54 -13.99
CA GLU A 196 1.96 3.34 -12.77
C GLU A 196 2.23 2.49 -11.52
N LEU A 197 1.81 1.21 -11.55
CA LEU A 197 1.92 0.29 -10.42
C LEU A 197 3.14 -0.65 -10.53
N ASN A 198 4.06 -0.34 -11.43
CA ASN A 198 5.34 -1.06 -11.47
C ASN A 198 6.23 -0.62 -10.29
N GLY A 199 6.64 -1.57 -9.48
CA GLY A 199 7.64 -1.37 -8.44
C GLY A 199 9.05 -1.66 -8.95
N ALA A 200 10.07 -0.99 -8.42
CA ALA A 200 11.48 -1.25 -8.75
C ALA A 200 12.12 -2.15 -7.69
N ASN A 201 12.01 -3.46 -7.87
CA ASN A 201 12.64 -4.44 -6.98
C ASN A 201 14.08 -4.79 -7.39
N ASP A 202 14.48 -4.43 -8.64
CA ASP A 202 15.82 -4.66 -9.16
C ASP A 202 16.26 -3.56 -10.15
N LYS A 203 17.54 -3.64 -10.56
CA LYS A 203 18.12 -2.65 -11.48
C LYS A 203 17.50 -2.66 -12.87
N LEU A 204 16.98 -3.80 -13.33
CA LEU A 204 16.34 -3.92 -14.64
C LEU A 204 14.97 -3.22 -14.61
N GLN A 205 14.18 -3.47 -13.58
CA GLN A 205 12.90 -2.79 -13.37
C GLN A 205 13.10 -1.28 -13.23
N LEU A 206 14.12 -0.84 -12.49
CA LEU A 206 14.48 0.57 -12.38
C LEU A 206 14.79 1.18 -13.75
N ALA A 207 15.61 0.51 -14.59
CA ALA A 207 15.94 0.98 -15.92
C ALA A 207 14.71 1.04 -16.86
N GLN A 208 13.78 0.09 -16.72
CA GLN A 208 12.51 0.12 -17.47
C GLN A 208 11.64 1.30 -17.09
N MET A 209 11.59 1.66 -15.80
CA MET A 209 10.85 2.83 -15.32
C MET A 209 11.46 4.16 -15.81
N GLU A 210 12.79 4.21 -16.00
CA GLU A 210 13.47 5.40 -16.53
C GLU A 210 13.20 5.62 -18.04
N ALA A 211 12.70 4.60 -18.72
CA ALA A 211 12.35 4.66 -20.13
C ALA A 211 10.88 5.08 -20.40
N CYS A 212 10.04 5.13 -19.35
CA CYS A 212 8.66 5.61 -19.40
C CYS A 212 8.60 7.11 -19.17
#